data_a18797e7e6ea305939637c105ad10d83
#
_entry.id   a18797e7e6ea305939637c105ad10d83
#
_cell.length_a   1.000
_cell.length_b   1.000
_cell.length_c   1.000
_cell.angle_alpha   90.00
_cell.angle_beta   90.00
_cell.angle_gamma   90.00
#
_symmetry.space_group_name_H-M   'P 1'
#
loop_
_entity.id
_entity.type
_entity.pdbx_description
1 polymer ?
#
loop_
_entity_poly.entity_id
_entity_poly.type
_entity_poly.pdbx_seq_one_letter_code
_entity_poly.pdbx_strand_id
1 'polypeptide(L)'
;MVKNGEKLMTQATIDHLVIGAAELDKATKQIQDFIKAKFLAGGKHPLMATHNRLIKLQNSLYMEIIAADPNASLARNPKRKNRWFSLDSSATQKRLSRAPQPLCWVVAVNNIEQTSMHCGYNPGNVIEMTRGNLKWKITVPNDGDLTEGGVLPVLIEWPNGKHPTKMMPESNIFLE
;
A
#
# COMPACT_ATOMS: atom_id res chain seq x y z
N MET A 1 -33.77 -2.55 -29.49
CA MET A 1 -33.21 -1.31 -28.92
C MET A 1 -32.07 -1.70 -27.98
N VAL A 2 -30.84 -1.61 -28.44
CA VAL A 2 -29.66 -1.87 -27.63
C VAL A 2 -29.38 -0.58 -26.88
N LYS A 3 -29.54 -0.60 -25.55
CA LYS A 3 -29.14 0.53 -24.70
C LYS A 3 -27.62 0.61 -24.73
N ASN A 4 -27.10 1.74 -25.19
CA ASN A 4 -25.69 2.10 -25.15
C ASN A 4 -25.16 1.88 -23.73
N GLY A 5 -24.30 0.88 -23.54
CA GLY A 5 -23.53 0.72 -22.34
C GLY A 5 -22.55 1.88 -22.24
N GLU A 6 -22.85 2.89 -21.45
CA GLU A 6 -21.84 3.85 -21.03
C GLU A 6 -20.71 3.05 -20.35
N LYS A 7 -19.58 2.98 -21.03
CA LYS A 7 -18.35 2.46 -20.47
C LYS A 7 -17.97 3.41 -19.32
N LEU A 8 -18.36 3.07 -18.11
CA LEU A 8 -17.95 3.83 -16.92
C LEU A 8 -16.41 3.85 -16.94
N MET A 9 -15.87 5.01 -17.32
CA MET A 9 -14.42 5.25 -17.26
C MET A 9 -14.05 5.31 -15.78
N THR A 10 -13.57 4.21 -15.23
CA THR A 10 -13.01 4.20 -13.88
C THR A 10 -11.77 5.06 -13.89
N GLN A 11 -11.84 6.21 -13.24
CA GLN A 11 -10.66 7.04 -13.08
C GLN A 11 -9.69 6.32 -12.14
N ALA A 12 -8.50 6.01 -12.62
CA ALA A 12 -7.45 5.34 -11.89
C ALA A 12 -6.19 6.21 -11.90
N THR A 13 -5.59 6.41 -10.72
CA THR A 13 -4.35 7.19 -10.56
C THR A 13 -3.39 6.44 -9.65
N ILE A 14 -2.08 6.61 -9.86
CA ILE A 14 -1.10 6.05 -8.92
C ILE A 14 -1.26 6.77 -7.59
N ASP A 15 -1.48 6.00 -6.53
CA ASP A 15 -1.68 6.48 -5.16
C ASP A 15 -0.36 6.51 -4.39
N HIS A 16 0.35 5.38 -4.36
CA HIS A 16 1.64 5.29 -3.70
C HIS A 16 2.50 4.13 -4.18
N LEU A 17 3.79 4.23 -3.88
CA LEU A 17 4.78 3.19 -4.08
C LEU A 17 5.12 2.55 -2.73
N VAL A 18 5.22 1.23 -2.69
CA VAL A 18 5.48 0.47 -1.46
C VAL A 18 6.89 -0.10 -1.47
N ILE A 19 7.68 0.29 -0.49
CA ILE A 19 9.02 -0.25 -0.21
C ILE A 19 8.94 -1.12 1.03
N GLY A 20 9.22 -2.40 0.90
CA GLY A 20 9.31 -3.32 2.03
C GLY A 20 10.65 -3.22 2.76
N ALA A 21 10.61 -3.47 4.05
CA ALA A 21 11.80 -3.50 4.89
C ALA A 21 11.74 -4.62 5.93
N ALA A 22 12.91 -5.15 6.32
CA ALA A 22 13.02 -6.06 7.45
C ALA A 22 12.86 -5.31 8.79
N GLU A 23 13.47 -4.12 8.89
CA GLU A 23 13.41 -3.24 10.04
C GLU A 23 13.06 -1.82 9.58
N LEU A 24 11.94 -1.28 10.07
CA LEU A 24 11.39 -0.01 9.59
C LEU A 24 12.36 1.16 9.79
N ASP A 25 12.89 1.33 11.00
CA ASP A 25 13.70 2.51 11.33
C ASP A 25 15.06 2.49 10.65
N LYS A 26 15.69 1.32 10.50
CA LYS A 26 16.93 1.15 9.77
C LYS A 26 16.76 1.47 8.29
N ALA A 27 15.72 0.92 7.67
CA ALA A 27 15.41 1.17 6.26
C ALA A 27 15.07 2.66 6.03
N THR A 28 14.28 3.25 6.93
CA THR A 28 13.94 4.66 6.86
C THR A 28 15.18 5.54 6.87
N LYS A 29 16.11 5.29 7.81
CA LYS A 29 17.38 6.02 7.87
C LYS A 29 18.19 5.87 6.60
N GLN A 30 18.35 4.64 6.11
CA GLN A 30 19.09 4.35 4.89
C GLN A 30 18.55 5.08 3.67
N ILE A 31 17.22 5.07 3.47
CA ILE A 31 16.57 5.73 2.34
C ILE A 31 16.64 7.26 2.50
N GLN A 32 16.41 7.79 3.71
CA GLN A 32 16.54 9.24 3.99
C GLN A 32 17.94 9.76 3.67
N ASP A 33 18.97 9.00 4.07
CA ASP A 33 20.37 9.36 3.82
C ASP A 33 20.68 9.37 2.31
N PHE A 34 20.02 8.51 1.52
CA PHE A 34 20.18 8.44 0.07
C PHE A 34 19.43 9.57 -0.66
N ILE A 35 18.12 9.75 -0.38
CA ILE A 35 17.29 10.73 -1.08
C ILE A 35 17.37 12.16 -0.49
N LYS A 36 18.08 12.35 0.64
CA LYS A 36 18.21 13.62 1.37
C LYS A 36 16.88 14.26 1.78
N ALA A 37 15.87 13.42 2.09
CA ALA A 37 14.55 13.87 2.53
C ALA A 37 14.07 13.07 3.73
N LYS A 38 13.19 13.68 4.56
CA LYS A 38 12.70 13.06 5.80
C LYS A 38 11.34 12.40 5.60
N PHE A 39 11.23 11.15 6.03
CA PHE A 39 9.95 10.49 6.16
C PHE A 39 9.22 10.96 7.42
N LEU A 40 7.91 11.06 7.31
CA LEU A 40 7.04 11.33 8.44
C LEU A 40 6.81 10.06 9.25
N ALA A 41 6.51 10.24 10.52
CA ALA A 41 5.93 9.17 11.31
C ALA A 41 4.64 8.72 10.62
N GLY A 42 4.63 7.49 10.18
CA GLY A 42 3.45 6.87 9.58
C GLY A 42 2.48 6.39 10.66
N GLY A 43 2.14 5.12 10.63
CA GLY A 43 1.25 4.54 11.64
C GLY A 43 1.34 3.03 11.68
N LYS A 44 0.46 2.46 12.47
CA LYS A 44 0.29 1.01 12.60
C LYS A 44 -0.94 0.56 11.85
N HIS A 45 -0.86 -0.66 11.33
CA HIS A 45 -1.99 -1.37 10.73
C HIS A 45 -2.27 -2.62 11.57
N PRO A 46 -3.07 -2.51 12.65
CA PRO A 46 -3.26 -3.63 13.59
C PRO A 46 -3.81 -4.89 12.92
N LEU A 47 -4.70 -4.73 11.93
CA LEU A 47 -5.27 -5.85 11.17
C LEU A 47 -4.21 -6.65 10.41
N MET A 48 -3.13 -5.98 9.97
CA MET A 48 -2.03 -6.56 9.18
C MET A 48 -0.76 -6.77 9.99
N ALA A 49 -0.75 -6.38 11.27
CA ALA A 49 0.44 -6.41 12.12
C ALA A 49 1.68 -5.78 11.45
N THR A 50 1.49 -4.62 10.80
CA THR A 50 2.54 -3.85 10.11
C THR A 50 2.56 -2.41 10.60
N HIS A 51 3.69 -1.73 10.35
CA HIS A 51 3.86 -0.31 10.59
C HIS A 51 4.62 0.33 9.44
N ASN A 52 4.50 1.65 9.28
CA ASN A 52 5.05 2.34 8.13
C ASN A 52 5.66 3.71 8.44
N ARG A 53 6.38 4.25 7.45
CA ARG A 53 6.81 5.64 7.33
C ARG A 53 6.41 6.14 5.94
N LEU A 54 6.06 7.42 5.85
CA LEU A 54 5.52 8.00 4.64
C LEU A 54 6.30 9.24 4.24
N ILE A 55 6.45 9.47 2.94
CA ILE A 55 6.92 10.72 2.38
C ILE A 55 6.05 11.11 1.19
N LYS A 56 5.54 12.34 1.17
CA LYS A 56 4.83 12.87 0.01
C LYS A 56 5.82 13.02 -1.13
N LEU A 57 5.43 12.59 -2.29
CA LEU A 57 6.06 12.90 -3.56
C LEU A 57 5.26 14.02 -4.24
N GLN A 58 5.42 14.16 -5.52
CA GLN A 58 4.68 15.17 -6.28
C GLN A 58 3.16 14.92 -6.27
N ASN A 59 2.36 15.96 -6.25
CA ASN A 59 0.89 15.90 -6.32
C ASN A 59 0.28 15.12 -5.14
N SER A 60 -0.58 14.13 -5.43
CA SER A 60 -1.18 13.25 -4.44
C SER A 60 -0.45 11.91 -4.28
N LEU A 61 0.72 11.76 -4.89
CA LEU A 61 1.55 10.56 -4.81
C LEU A 61 2.38 10.57 -3.53
N TYR A 62 2.57 9.41 -2.90
CA TYR A 62 3.51 9.25 -1.79
C TYR A 62 4.29 7.94 -1.89
N MET A 63 5.37 7.84 -1.14
CA MET A 63 6.11 6.61 -0.93
C MET A 63 5.88 6.12 0.49
N GLU A 64 5.66 4.83 0.63
CA GLU A 64 5.52 4.13 1.90
C GLU A 64 6.70 3.19 2.11
N ILE A 65 7.38 3.30 3.25
CA ILE A 65 8.25 2.22 3.75
C ILE A 65 7.44 1.43 4.76
N ILE A 66 7.32 0.12 4.57
CA ILE A 66 6.52 -0.75 5.42
C ILE A 66 7.33 -1.95 5.92
N ALA A 67 7.06 -2.35 7.16
CA ALA A 67 7.65 -3.52 7.79
C ALA A 67 6.65 -4.24 8.69
N ALA A 68 6.94 -5.47 9.08
CA ALA A 68 6.25 -6.14 10.18
C ALA A 68 6.42 -5.33 11.47
N ASP A 69 5.33 -5.08 12.21
CA ASP A 69 5.41 -4.45 13.54
C ASP A 69 5.88 -5.50 14.57
N PRO A 70 7.07 -5.35 15.19
CA PRO A 70 7.58 -6.33 16.14
C PRO A 70 6.72 -6.44 17.41
N ASN A 71 5.87 -5.42 17.67
CA ASN A 71 4.98 -5.38 18.83
C ASN A 71 3.56 -5.86 18.51
N ALA A 72 3.30 -6.34 17.29
CA ALA A 72 2.00 -6.83 16.85
C ALA A 72 2.08 -8.26 16.33
N SER A 73 1.01 -9.02 16.48
CA SER A 73 0.92 -10.40 16.00
C SER A 73 -0.36 -10.64 15.21
N LEU A 74 -0.24 -11.31 14.07
CA LEU A 74 -1.38 -11.83 13.31
C LEU A 74 -2.11 -12.98 14.03
N ALA A 75 -1.45 -13.68 14.96
CA ALA A 75 -2.05 -14.78 15.72
C ALA A 75 -3.33 -14.38 16.48
N ARG A 76 -3.53 -13.08 16.71
CA ARG A 76 -4.75 -12.52 17.32
C ARG A 76 -5.87 -12.22 16.32
N ASN A 77 -5.61 -12.40 15.01
CA ASN A 77 -6.58 -12.12 13.97
C ASN A 77 -7.03 -13.41 13.27
N PRO A 78 -8.20 -13.97 13.61
CA PRO A 78 -8.69 -15.22 13.00
C PRO A 78 -8.99 -15.09 11.50
N LYS A 79 -9.10 -13.85 10.99
CA LYS A 79 -9.41 -13.57 9.57
C LYS A 79 -8.17 -13.49 8.68
N ARG A 80 -6.95 -13.48 9.24
CA ARG A 80 -5.71 -13.30 8.49
C ARG A 80 -4.59 -14.19 9.04
N LYS A 81 -3.98 -14.97 8.15
CA LYS A 81 -2.82 -15.81 8.45
C LYS A 81 -1.50 -15.13 8.09
N ASN A 82 -1.51 -14.33 7.02
CA ASN A 82 -0.34 -13.64 6.48
C ASN A 82 -0.56 -12.13 6.39
N ARG A 83 0.52 -11.37 6.47
CA ARG A 83 0.55 -9.95 6.19
C ARG A 83 0.37 -9.74 4.68
N TRP A 84 -0.09 -8.56 4.33
CA TRP A 84 -0.15 -8.11 2.94
C TRP A 84 1.23 -7.90 2.32
N PHE A 85 1.27 -7.66 0.99
CA PHE A 85 2.46 -7.33 0.20
C PHE A 85 3.55 -8.41 0.24
N SER A 86 3.16 -9.68 0.35
CA SER A 86 4.08 -10.83 0.44
C SER A 86 5.10 -10.71 1.58
N LEU A 87 4.85 -9.89 2.60
CA LEU A 87 5.82 -9.61 3.67
C LEU A 87 6.23 -10.86 4.44
N ASP A 88 5.39 -11.89 4.50
CA ASP A 88 5.68 -13.14 5.21
C ASP A 88 6.27 -14.23 4.29
N SER A 89 6.35 -13.98 2.97
CA SER A 89 6.94 -14.98 2.07
C SER A 89 8.45 -15.10 2.31
N SER A 90 8.97 -16.33 2.28
CA SER A 90 10.40 -16.60 2.50
C SER A 90 11.29 -15.91 1.46
N ALA A 91 10.82 -15.81 0.21
CA ALA A 91 11.53 -15.13 -0.87
C ALA A 91 11.63 -13.61 -0.60
N THR A 92 10.54 -12.99 -0.17
CA THR A 92 10.53 -11.56 0.21
C THR A 92 11.42 -11.33 1.43
N GLN A 93 11.28 -12.12 2.48
CA GLN A 93 12.10 -12.00 3.69
C GLN A 93 13.61 -12.12 3.37
N LYS A 94 14.00 -13.04 2.49
CA LYS A 94 15.38 -13.18 2.04
C LYS A 94 15.89 -11.95 1.30
N ARG A 95 15.05 -11.26 0.50
CA ARG A 95 15.43 -10.01 -0.17
C ARG A 95 15.53 -8.87 0.84
N LEU A 96 14.54 -8.72 1.71
CA LEU A 96 14.46 -7.65 2.71
C LEU A 96 15.57 -7.73 3.75
N SER A 97 16.08 -8.93 4.07
CA SER A 97 17.23 -9.08 4.98
C SER A 97 18.53 -8.48 4.43
N ARG A 98 18.61 -8.24 3.12
CA ARG A 98 19.78 -7.64 2.46
C ARG A 98 19.66 -6.12 2.35
N ALA A 99 18.49 -5.65 1.90
CA ALA A 99 18.21 -4.23 1.73
C ALA A 99 16.69 -3.99 1.63
N PRO A 100 16.18 -2.76 1.86
CA PRO A 100 14.83 -2.38 1.48
C PRO A 100 14.59 -2.63 0.00
N GLN A 101 13.39 -3.11 -0.37
CA GLN A 101 13.04 -3.48 -1.73
C GLN A 101 11.72 -2.86 -2.16
N PRO A 102 11.58 -2.39 -3.41
CA PRO A 102 10.26 -2.13 -3.95
C PRO A 102 9.44 -3.44 -3.97
N LEU A 103 8.22 -3.37 -3.48
CA LEU A 103 7.30 -4.51 -3.42
C LEU A 103 6.19 -4.39 -4.46
N CYS A 104 5.50 -3.28 -4.49
CA CYS A 104 4.39 -3.03 -5.38
C CYS A 104 4.09 -1.54 -5.51
N TRP A 105 3.11 -1.23 -6.33
CA TRP A 105 2.48 0.06 -6.48
C TRP A 105 0.98 -0.06 -6.25
N VAL A 106 0.39 1.01 -5.79
CA VAL A 106 -1.03 1.06 -5.43
C VAL A 106 -1.73 2.10 -6.28
N VAL A 107 -2.91 1.75 -6.76
CA VAL A 107 -3.73 2.59 -7.66
C VAL A 107 -5.02 2.98 -6.95
N ALA A 108 -5.26 4.28 -6.84
CA ALA A 108 -6.52 4.82 -6.37
C ALA A 108 -7.60 4.72 -7.44
N VAL A 109 -8.77 4.25 -7.03
CA VAL A 109 -9.96 4.10 -7.87
C VAL A 109 -11.20 4.65 -7.16
N ASN A 110 -12.22 5.04 -7.93
CA ASN A 110 -13.46 5.62 -7.37
C ASN A 110 -14.48 4.57 -6.89
N ASN A 111 -14.39 3.35 -7.38
CA ASN A 111 -15.25 2.23 -6.98
C ASN A 111 -14.43 0.95 -7.03
N ILE A 112 -13.90 0.57 -5.87
CA ILE A 112 -12.96 -0.55 -5.76
C ILE A 112 -13.64 -1.89 -6.02
N GLU A 113 -14.88 -2.07 -5.60
CA GLU A 113 -15.63 -3.31 -5.81
C GLU A 113 -15.85 -3.55 -7.30
N GLN A 114 -16.32 -2.53 -8.03
CA GLN A 114 -16.53 -2.64 -9.46
C GLN A 114 -15.21 -2.81 -10.21
N THR A 115 -14.18 -2.04 -9.82
CA THR A 115 -12.87 -2.13 -10.47
C THR A 115 -12.25 -3.49 -10.27
N SER A 116 -12.30 -4.05 -9.07
CA SER A 116 -11.73 -5.37 -8.77
C SER A 116 -12.38 -6.50 -9.56
N MET A 117 -13.67 -6.38 -9.88
CA MET A 117 -14.38 -7.36 -10.72
C MET A 117 -14.02 -7.27 -12.22
N HIS A 118 -13.50 -6.14 -12.69
CA HIS A 118 -13.33 -5.87 -14.12
C HIS A 118 -11.88 -5.52 -14.53
N CYS A 119 -10.91 -5.52 -13.59
CA CYS A 119 -9.53 -5.12 -13.88
C CYS A 119 -8.71 -6.13 -14.70
N GLY A 120 -9.28 -7.30 -15.02
CA GLY A 120 -8.62 -8.30 -15.85
C GLY A 120 -7.65 -9.24 -15.10
N TYR A 121 -7.53 -9.10 -13.79
CA TYR A 121 -6.77 -9.98 -12.90
C TYR A 121 -7.49 -10.09 -11.54
N ASN A 122 -7.05 -11.00 -10.69
CA ASN A 122 -7.58 -11.11 -9.32
C ASN A 122 -6.73 -10.29 -8.34
N PRO A 123 -7.17 -9.07 -7.94
CA PRO A 123 -6.41 -8.24 -7.01
C PRO A 123 -6.57 -8.67 -5.54
N GLY A 124 -7.36 -9.70 -5.27
CA GLY A 124 -7.73 -10.13 -3.92
C GLY A 124 -9.05 -9.55 -3.42
N ASN A 125 -9.33 -9.77 -2.13
CA ASN A 125 -10.56 -9.28 -1.50
C ASN A 125 -10.45 -7.80 -1.14
N VAL A 126 -11.55 -7.09 -1.30
CA VAL A 126 -11.67 -5.72 -0.77
C VAL A 126 -11.83 -5.79 0.76
N ILE A 127 -10.96 -5.10 1.47
CA ILE A 127 -11.02 -4.98 2.93
C ILE A 127 -11.05 -3.52 3.35
N GLU A 128 -11.81 -3.24 4.40
CA GLU A 128 -11.85 -1.92 5.02
C GLU A 128 -10.73 -1.76 6.04
N MET A 129 -10.05 -0.63 5.97
CA MET A 129 -8.96 -0.27 6.86
C MET A 129 -9.22 1.08 7.51
N THR A 130 -8.73 1.23 8.72
CA THR A 130 -8.82 2.50 9.46
C THR A 130 -7.49 2.80 10.17
N ARG A 131 -7.14 4.10 10.23
CA ARG A 131 -6.01 4.59 11.02
C ARG A 131 -6.28 6.04 11.45
N GLY A 132 -6.53 6.27 12.71
CA GLY A 132 -6.99 7.58 13.19
C GLY A 132 -8.26 8.00 12.45
N ASN A 133 -8.21 9.15 11.79
CA ASN A 133 -9.34 9.69 11.01
C ASN A 133 -9.36 9.24 9.55
N LEU A 134 -8.38 8.44 9.12
CA LEU A 134 -8.31 7.88 7.77
C LEU A 134 -9.11 6.59 7.71
N LYS A 135 -9.90 6.45 6.64
CA LYS A 135 -10.62 5.23 6.28
C LYS A 135 -10.38 4.97 4.80
N TRP A 136 -10.07 3.74 4.46
CA TRP A 136 -9.88 3.34 3.07
C TRP A 136 -10.32 1.89 2.87
N LYS A 137 -10.54 1.54 1.62
CA LYS A 137 -10.70 0.16 1.18
C LYS A 137 -9.48 -0.21 0.34
N ILE A 138 -9.02 -1.43 0.45
CA ILE A 138 -7.84 -1.91 -0.28
C ILE A 138 -8.02 -3.37 -0.65
N THR A 139 -7.52 -3.77 -1.83
CA THR A 139 -7.52 -5.18 -2.22
C THR A 139 -6.36 -5.93 -1.61
N VAL A 140 -6.64 -7.10 -1.03
CA VAL A 140 -5.60 -7.97 -0.43
C VAL A 140 -5.95 -9.42 -0.74
N PRO A 141 -5.07 -10.18 -1.41
CA PRO A 141 -5.22 -11.62 -1.58
C PRO A 141 -5.31 -12.35 -0.24
N ASN A 142 -5.99 -13.51 -0.21
CA ASN A 142 -6.21 -14.26 1.03
C ASN A 142 -4.92 -14.76 1.68
N ASP A 143 -3.96 -15.13 0.85
CA ASP A 143 -2.61 -15.56 1.26
C ASP A 143 -1.68 -14.39 1.61
N GLY A 144 -2.09 -13.15 1.33
CA GLY A 144 -1.30 -11.94 1.52
C GLY A 144 -0.26 -11.71 0.43
N ASP A 145 -0.17 -12.57 -0.56
CA ASP A 145 0.82 -12.47 -1.62
C ASP A 145 0.45 -11.41 -2.66
N LEU A 146 1.45 -10.85 -3.30
CA LEU A 146 1.30 -9.87 -4.36
C LEU A 146 0.96 -10.54 -5.69
N THR A 147 -0.07 -10.05 -6.37
CA THR A 147 -0.41 -10.53 -7.71
C THR A 147 0.73 -10.27 -8.68
N GLU A 148 1.15 -11.33 -9.39
CA GLU A 148 2.29 -11.29 -10.32
C GLU A 148 3.56 -10.65 -9.70
N GLY A 149 3.83 -10.98 -8.43
CA GLY A 149 5.00 -10.49 -7.71
C GLY A 149 5.06 -8.97 -7.53
N GLY A 150 3.92 -8.28 -7.62
CA GLY A 150 3.80 -6.83 -7.45
C GLY A 150 3.85 -6.03 -8.77
N VAL A 151 3.93 -6.69 -9.91
CA VAL A 151 3.84 -6.05 -11.24
C VAL A 151 2.43 -5.52 -11.49
N LEU A 152 1.40 -6.29 -11.10
CA LEU A 152 0.02 -5.82 -11.13
C LEU A 152 -0.30 -5.01 -9.87
N PRO A 153 -1.03 -3.88 -10.00
CA PRO A 153 -1.26 -2.98 -8.87
C PRO A 153 -2.20 -3.56 -7.82
N VAL A 154 -2.01 -3.10 -6.61
CA VAL A 154 -3.01 -3.18 -5.55
C VAL A 154 -4.00 -2.03 -5.74
N LEU A 155 -5.29 -2.25 -5.56
CA LEU A 155 -6.31 -1.22 -5.67
C LEU A 155 -6.63 -0.61 -4.31
N ILE A 156 -6.84 0.70 -4.28
CA ILE A 156 -7.25 1.45 -3.09
C ILE A 156 -8.39 2.42 -3.42
N GLU A 157 -9.29 2.62 -2.46
CA GLU A 157 -10.34 3.64 -2.51
C GLU A 157 -10.35 4.44 -1.21
N TRP A 158 -10.49 5.75 -1.32
CA TRP A 158 -10.61 6.70 -0.21
C TRP A 158 -12.04 7.26 -0.15
N PRO A 159 -13.01 6.54 0.46
CA PRO A 159 -14.44 6.85 0.35
C PRO A 159 -14.80 8.27 0.78
N ASN A 160 -14.08 8.81 1.76
CA ASN A 160 -14.34 10.14 2.32
C ASN A 160 -13.47 11.25 1.73
N GLY A 161 -12.71 10.96 0.67
CA GLY A 161 -11.78 11.92 0.06
C GLY A 161 -10.65 12.41 0.99
N LYS A 162 -10.51 11.81 2.18
CA LYS A 162 -9.40 12.09 3.11
C LYS A 162 -8.20 11.25 2.70
N HIS A 163 -7.27 11.90 2.04
CA HIS A 163 -6.04 11.26 1.56
C HIS A 163 -4.85 11.68 2.45
N PRO A 164 -3.90 10.78 2.76
CA PRO A 164 -2.79 11.08 3.67
C PRO A 164 -1.94 12.27 3.20
N THR A 165 -1.74 12.46 1.91
CA THR A 165 -0.94 13.57 1.37
C THR A 165 -1.49 14.95 1.69
N LYS A 166 -2.78 15.08 2.02
CA LYS A 166 -3.36 16.37 2.43
C LYS A 166 -2.84 16.87 3.78
N MET A 167 -2.27 15.96 4.57
CA MET A 167 -1.71 16.24 5.91
C MET A 167 -0.17 16.16 5.92
N MET A 168 0.45 15.85 4.77
CA MET A 168 1.89 15.75 4.65
C MET A 168 2.47 17.07 4.15
N PRO A 169 3.62 17.53 4.66
CA PRO A 169 4.36 18.62 4.06
C PRO A 169 4.80 18.25 2.64
N GLU A 170 4.99 19.27 1.81
CA GLU A 170 5.61 19.07 0.49
C GLU A 170 7.04 18.55 0.65
N SER A 171 7.47 17.74 -0.31
CA SER A 171 8.87 17.31 -0.44
C SER A 171 9.42 17.73 -1.81
N ASN A 172 10.75 17.75 -1.93
CA ASN A 172 11.43 18.03 -3.19
C ASN A 172 11.74 16.72 -3.97
N ILE A 173 11.00 15.65 -3.69
CA ILE A 173 11.19 14.36 -4.35
C ILE A 173 10.12 14.19 -5.42
N PHE A 174 10.57 13.90 -6.63
CA PHE A 174 9.72 13.71 -7.80
C PHE A 174 9.91 12.29 -8.33
N LEU A 175 8.88 11.76 -8.97
CA LEU A 175 8.95 10.59 -9.81
C LEU A 175 9.02 11.07 -11.27
N GLU A 176 10.10 10.77 -11.95
CA GLU A 176 10.31 11.06 -13.38
C GLU A 176 9.97 9.85 -14.24
#